data_22fa74513fc99f329660cd4b1cf300b7
#
_entry.id   22fa74513fc99f329660cd4b1cf300b7
#
_cell.length_a   1.000
_cell.length_b   1.000
_cell.length_c   1.000
_cell.angle_alpha   90.00
_cell.angle_beta   90.00
_cell.angle_gamma   90.00
#
_symmetry.space_group_name_H-M   'P 1'
#
loop_
_entity.id
_entity.type
_entity.pdbx_description
1 polymer ?
#
loop_
_entity_poly.entity_id
_entity_poly.type
_entity_poly.pdbx_seq_one_letter_code
_entity_poly.pdbx_strand_id
1 'polypeptide(L)'
;MDTSIFHHFNDIETKEIAPGFFSKLIHTETNTLNFIEVKAGCSVPRHRHIHEQCSFVIEGEFELTVNDIPQPLNPGLFAIVPPNVWHSGKAITNCRVLDIFSPVREDYKNL
;
A
#
# COMPACT_ATOMS: atom_id res chain seq x y z
N MET A 1 15.40 -25.82 -1.00
CA MET A 1 14.57 -24.77 -0.38
C MET A 1 15.44 -23.58 -0.06
N ASP A 2 15.03 -22.42 -0.49
CA ASP A 2 15.74 -21.19 -0.14
C ASP A 2 15.43 -20.83 1.31
N THR A 3 16.48 -20.74 2.13
CA THR A 3 16.37 -20.37 3.53
C THR A 3 17.01 -19.01 3.80
N SER A 4 17.25 -18.23 2.73
CA SER A 4 17.83 -16.90 2.88
C SER A 4 16.91 -16.01 3.72
N ILE A 5 17.51 -15.34 4.72
CA ILE A 5 16.80 -14.37 5.54
C ILE A 5 17.15 -12.93 5.15
N PHE A 6 18.19 -12.76 4.34
CA PHE A 6 18.66 -11.45 3.91
C PHE A 6 18.31 -11.24 2.44
N HIS A 7 17.71 -10.09 2.14
CA HIS A 7 17.25 -9.73 0.81
C HIS A 7 17.69 -8.32 0.46
N HIS A 8 17.86 -8.04 -0.83
CA HIS A 8 18.14 -6.70 -1.32
C HIS A 8 16.85 -6.07 -1.83
N PHE A 9 16.50 -4.93 -1.30
CA PHE A 9 15.28 -4.21 -1.69
C PHE A 9 15.29 -3.88 -3.19
N ASN A 10 16.45 -3.51 -3.73
CA ASN A 10 16.57 -3.16 -5.15
C ASN A 10 16.37 -4.36 -6.09
N ASP A 11 16.48 -5.59 -5.60
CA ASP A 11 16.23 -6.79 -6.40
C ASP A 11 14.73 -7.08 -6.57
N ILE A 12 13.87 -6.39 -5.82
CA ILE A 12 12.42 -6.56 -5.93
C ILE A 12 11.95 -5.84 -7.19
N GLU A 13 11.25 -6.59 -8.07
CA GLU A 13 10.67 -6.02 -9.27
C GLU A 13 9.62 -4.97 -8.93
N THR A 14 9.71 -3.81 -9.58
CA THR A 14 8.68 -2.78 -9.48
C THR A 14 7.53 -3.11 -10.43
N LYS A 15 6.29 -3.11 -9.93
CA LYS A 15 5.08 -3.38 -10.71
C LYS A 15 4.13 -2.21 -10.62
N GLU A 16 3.58 -1.80 -11.74
CA GLU A 16 2.53 -0.79 -11.76
C GLU A 16 1.20 -1.49 -11.52
N ILE A 17 0.70 -1.40 -10.27
CA ILE A 17 -0.51 -2.12 -9.85
C ILE A 17 -1.80 -1.36 -10.17
N ALA A 18 -1.70 -0.06 -10.40
CA ALA A 18 -2.76 0.82 -10.87
C ALA A 18 -2.09 2.00 -11.56
N PRO A 19 -2.77 2.77 -12.41
CA PRO A 19 -2.14 3.91 -13.08
C PRO A 19 -1.46 4.87 -12.12
N GLY A 20 -0.14 5.01 -12.24
CA GLY A 20 0.68 5.87 -11.38
C GLY A 20 1.04 5.30 -10.01
N PHE A 21 0.69 4.04 -9.73
CA PHE A 21 1.03 3.34 -8.48
C PHE A 21 2.09 2.28 -8.76
N PHE A 22 3.33 2.57 -8.38
CA PHE A 22 4.49 1.71 -8.65
C PHE A 22 4.92 1.01 -7.37
N SER A 23 4.72 -0.29 -7.32
CA SER A 23 4.85 -1.10 -6.10
C SER A 23 6.03 -2.04 -6.13
N LYS A 24 6.71 -2.15 -5.00
CA LYS A 24 7.58 -3.28 -4.67
C LYS A 24 6.89 -4.08 -3.57
N LEU A 25 6.54 -5.32 -3.89
CA LEU A 25 5.76 -6.19 -3.02
C LEU A 25 6.65 -7.20 -2.32
N ILE A 26 6.49 -7.31 -1.01
CA ILE A 26 7.18 -8.30 -0.18
C ILE A 26 6.11 -9.15 0.50
N HIS A 27 6.13 -10.44 0.23
CA HIS A 27 5.21 -11.39 0.87
C HIS A 27 5.95 -12.23 1.89
N THR A 28 5.47 -12.21 3.14
CA THR A 28 5.93 -13.11 4.19
C THR A 28 4.89 -14.21 4.36
N GLU A 29 5.05 -15.08 5.35
CA GLU A 29 4.03 -16.08 5.66
C GLU A 29 2.74 -15.45 6.17
N THR A 30 2.81 -14.28 6.81
CA THR A 30 1.67 -13.67 7.52
C THR A 30 1.25 -12.31 6.99
N ASN A 31 2.09 -11.66 6.18
CA ASN A 31 1.86 -10.28 5.74
C ASN A 31 2.23 -10.10 4.28
N THR A 32 1.67 -9.04 3.69
CA THR A 32 2.21 -8.43 2.48
C THR A 32 2.58 -6.99 2.80
N LEU A 33 3.81 -6.61 2.48
CA LEU A 33 4.28 -5.24 2.56
C LEU A 33 4.32 -4.68 1.15
N ASN A 34 3.73 -3.51 0.97
CA ASN A 34 3.69 -2.84 -0.32
C ASN A 34 4.36 -1.47 -0.19
N PHE A 35 5.56 -1.35 -0.76
CA PHE A 35 6.26 -0.07 -0.86
C PHE A 35 5.88 0.57 -2.17
N ILE A 36 5.16 1.67 -2.10
CA ILE A 36 4.53 2.29 -3.27
C ILE A 36 5.09 3.68 -3.51
N GLU A 37 5.43 3.98 -4.77
CA GLU A 37 5.61 5.34 -5.23
C GLU A 37 4.39 5.73 -6.03
N VAL A 38 3.75 6.83 -5.65
CA VAL A 38 2.51 7.30 -6.28
C VAL A 38 2.74 8.66 -6.90
N LYS A 39 2.32 8.82 -8.15
CA LYS A 39 2.38 10.09 -8.86
C LYS A 39 1.25 11.00 -8.38
N ALA A 40 1.56 12.29 -8.24
CA ALA A 40 0.56 13.31 -7.88
C ALA A 40 -0.68 13.22 -8.77
N GLY A 41 -1.84 13.27 -8.14
CA GLY A 41 -3.13 13.24 -8.82
C GLY A 41 -3.65 11.82 -9.14
N CYS A 42 -2.84 10.80 -9.02
CA CYS A 42 -3.28 9.42 -9.27
C CYS A 42 -4.08 8.89 -8.07
N SER A 43 -5.08 8.08 -8.37
CA SER A 43 -6.01 7.58 -7.36
C SER A 43 -6.37 6.12 -7.60
N VAL A 44 -6.82 5.47 -6.54
CA VAL A 44 -7.47 4.15 -6.60
C VAL A 44 -8.92 4.31 -6.17
N PRO A 45 -9.85 3.63 -6.87
CA PRO A 45 -11.27 3.75 -6.57
C PRO A 45 -11.63 3.10 -5.25
N ARG A 46 -12.84 3.41 -4.79
CA ARG A 46 -13.44 2.83 -3.60
C ARG A 46 -13.50 1.31 -3.71
N HIS A 47 -12.93 0.63 -2.73
CA HIS A 47 -12.83 -0.83 -2.68
C HIS A 47 -12.75 -1.31 -1.24
N ARG A 48 -12.84 -2.61 -1.05
CA ARG A 48 -12.61 -3.26 0.25
C ARG A 48 -12.02 -4.65 0.03
N HIS A 49 -11.42 -5.19 1.06
CA HIS A 49 -10.81 -6.52 1.06
C HIS A 49 -10.81 -7.11 2.47
N ILE A 50 -10.59 -8.41 2.57
CA ILE A 50 -10.61 -9.11 3.86
C ILE A 50 -9.43 -8.75 4.76
N HIS A 51 -8.40 -8.11 4.21
CA HIS A 51 -7.16 -7.81 4.91
C HIS A 51 -7.31 -6.56 5.76
N GLU A 52 -6.73 -6.59 6.98
CA GLU A 52 -6.42 -5.38 7.70
C GLU A 52 -5.30 -4.67 6.95
N GLN A 53 -5.39 -3.36 6.85
CA GLN A 53 -4.39 -2.55 6.16
C GLN A 53 -3.88 -1.44 7.06
N CYS A 54 -2.55 -1.40 7.29
CA CYS A 54 -1.91 -0.27 7.93
C CYS A 54 -1.21 0.55 6.85
N SER A 55 -1.52 1.85 6.79
CA SER A 55 -0.99 2.74 5.75
C SER A 55 -0.15 3.84 6.37
N PHE A 56 1.10 3.95 5.92
CA PHE A 56 2.06 4.97 6.36
C PHE A 56 2.50 5.78 5.15
N VAL A 57 2.48 7.10 5.27
CA VAL A 57 3.09 7.98 4.28
C VAL A 57 4.53 8.26 4.73
N ILE A 58 5.49 7.85 3.91
CA ILE A 58 6.91 8.05 4.20
C ILE A 58 7.34 9.43 3.69
N GLU A 59 6.81 9.85 2.54
CA GLU A 59 7.14 11.12 1.91
C GLU A 59 5.92 11.63 1.15
N GLY A 60 5.67 12.93 1.21
CA GLY A 60 4.57 13.57 0.51
C GLY A 60 3.26 13.56 1.27
N GLU A 61 2.15 13.73 0.54
CA GLU A 61 0.81 13.79 1.09
C GLU A 61 -0.14 12.90 0.27
N PHE A 62 -0.83 12.01 0.95
CA PHE A 62 -1.77 11.05 0.35
C PHE A 62 -3.10 11.15 1.11
N GLU A 63 -4.19 11.41 0.38
CA GLU A 63 -5.52 11.45 0.98
C GLU A 63 -6.11 10.03 0.99
N LEU A 64 -6.36 9.50 2.17
CA LEU A 64 -7.06 8.23 2.36
C LEU A 64 -8.49 8.53 2.78
N THR A 65 -9.45 7.94 2.06
CA THR A 65 -10.87 8.06 2.39
C THR A 65 -11.36 6.73 2.93
N VAL A 66 -11.81 6.71 4.17
CA VAL A 66 -12.30 5.50 4.85
C VAL A 66 -13.72 5.75 5.31
N ASN A 67 -14.65 4.85 4.93
CA ASN A 67 -16.08 5.01 5.21
C ASN A 67 -16.59 6.41 4.76
N ASP A 68 -16.14 6.83 3.58
CA ASP A 68 -16.49 8.10 2.96
C ASP A 68 -15.98 9.35 3.70
N ILE A 69 -15.07 9.17 4.68
CA ILE A 69 -14.44 10.27 5.40
C ILE A 69 -13.01 10.44 4.89
N PRO A 70 -12.69 11.55 4.21
CA PRO A 70 -11.34 11.80 3.71
C PRO A 70 -10.44 12.30 4.83
N GLN A 71 -9.20 11.84 4.82
CA GLN A 71 -8.15 12.26 5.74
C GLN A 71 -6.82 12.35 5.01
N PRO A 72 -6.21 13.52 4.90
CA PRO A 72 -4.86 13.64 4.38
C PRO A 72 -3.87 12.99 5.35
N LEU A 73 -3.02 12.12 4.80
CA LEU A 73 -1.92 11.51 5.52
C LEU A 73 -0.60 12.13 5.05
N ASN A 74 0.28 12.41 6.00
CA ASN A 74 1.64 12.86 5.75
C ASN A 74 2.57 12.14 6.72
N PRO A 75 3.90 12.31 6.61
CA PRO A 75 4.80 11.66 7.53
C PRO A 75 4.46 11.92 9.00
N GLY A 76 4.31 10.86 9.77
CA GLY A 76 3.92 10.93 11.18
C GLY A 76 2.45 10.60 11.45
N LEU A 77 1.59 10.66 10.44
CA LEU A 77 0.18 10.26 10.56
C LEU A 77 -0.03 8.97 9.77
N PHE A 78 -0.60 7.96 10.41
CA PHE A 78 -0.87 6.68 9.76
C PHE A 78 -2.31 6.24 10.03
N ALA A 79 -2.79 5.29 9.22
CA ALA A 79 -4.13 4.76 9.35
C ALA A 79 -4.10 3.25 9.53
N ILE A 80 -5.06 2.74 10.31
CA ILE A 80 -5.34 1.31 10.41
C ILE A 80 -6.75 1.11 9.85
N VAL A 81 -6.82 0.49 8.67
CA VAL A 81 -8.10 0.21 8.00
C VAL A 81 -8.53 -1.21 8.37
N PRO A 82 -9.65 -1.36 9.08
CA PRO A 82 -10.14 -2.70 9.45
C PRO A 82 -10.52 -3.55 8.23
N PRO A 83 -10.58 -4.88 8.39
CA PRO A 83 -11.05 -5.76 7.32
C PRO A 83 -12.43 -5.34 6.80
N ASN A 84 -12.60 -5.43 5.49
CA ASN A 84 -13.88 -5.20 4.79
C ASN A 84 -14.46 -3.79 4.91
N VAL A 85 -13.66 -2.82 5.33
CA VAL A 85 -14.08 -1.42 5.39
C VAL A 85 -13.79 -0.75 4.05
N TRP A 86 -14.79 -0.06 3.50
CA TRP A 86 -14.65 0.66 2.22
C TRP A 86 -13.63 1.78 2.32
N HIS A 87 -12.72 1.84 1.37
CA HIS A 87 -11.71 2.90 1.31
C HIS A 87 -11.25 3.18 -0.12
N SER A 88 -10.64 4.34 -0.28
CA SER A 88 -10.04 4.81 -1.53
C SER A 88 -8.87 5.71 -1.20
N GLY A 89 -8.09 6.07 -2.20
CA GLY A 89 -6.93 6.93 -1.96
C GLY A 89 -6.54 7.75 -3.17
N LYS A 90 -5.92 8.91 -2.90
CA LYS A 90 -5.44 9.82 -3.94
C LYS A 90 -4.16 10.50 -3.49
N ALA A 91 -3.14 10.49 -4.33
CA ALA A 91 -1.92 11.24 -4.07
C ALA A 91 -2.17 12.74 -4.32
N ILE A 92 -2.02 13.54 -3.27
CA ILE A 92 -2.09 15.00 -3.38
C ILE A 92 -0.81 15.52 -4.00
N THR A 93 0.34 15.01 -3.55
CA THR A 93 1.65 15.24 -4.15
C THR A 93 2.21 13.92 -4.64
N ASN A 94 3.36 13.91 -5.31
CA ASN A 94 4.14 12.69 -5.45
C ASN A 94 4.43 12.19 -4.04
N CYS A 95 4.22 10.91 -3.79
CA CYS A 95 4.42 10.37 -2.45
C CYS A 95 4.98 8.96 -2.46
N ARG A 96 5.52 8.58 -1.31
CA ARG A 96 5.94 7.22 -0.99
C ARG A 96 5.11 6.74 0.17
N VAL A 97 4.49 5.58 -0.01
CA VAL A 97 3.56 5.00 0.95
C VAL A 97 4.00 3.57 1.25
N LEU A 98 3.87 3.16 2.50
CA LEU A 98 4.00 1.77 2.89
C LEU A 98 2.64 1.28 3.38
N ASP A 99 2.09 0.28 2.70
CA ASP A 99 0.92 -0.44 3.14
C ASP A 99 1.33 -1.82 3.66
N ILE A 100 0.83 -2.19 4.83
CA ILE A 100 1.04 -3.51 5.43
C ILE A 100 -0.30 -4.20 5.52
N PHE A 101 -0.43 -5.35 4.84
CA PHE A 101 -1.65 -6.14 4.81
C PHE A 101 -1.50 -7.41 5.64
N SER A 102 -2.50 -7.75 6.42
CA SER A 102 -2.62 -9.00 7.18
C SER A 102 -4.00 -9.60 6.96
N PRO A 103 -4.09 -10.87 6.54
CA PRO A 103 -3.03 -11.79 6.14
C PRO A 103 -2.40 -11.43 4.79
N VAL A 104 -1.58 -12.31 4.26
CA VAL A 104 -0.93 -12.15 2.96
C VAL A 104 -1.97 -11.88 1.86
N ARG A 105 -1.66 -10.92 0.97
CA ARG A 105 -2.46 -10.64 -0.22
C ARG A 105 -2.18 -11.69 -1.31
N GLU A 106 -2.96 -12.76 -1.32
CA GLU A 106 -2.79 -13.81 -2.33
C GLU A 106 -3.03 -13.30 -3.75
N ASP A 107 -3.95 -12.35 -3.91
CA ASP A 107 -4.23 -11.71 -5.19
C ASP A 107 -3.02 -10.92 -5.71
N TYR A 108 -2.22 -10.33 -4.82
CA TYR A 108 -1.02 -9.58 -5.22
C TYR A 108 0.15 -10.48 -5.62
N LYS A 109 0.16 -11.74 -5.17
CA LYS A 109 1.20 -12.69 -5.58
C LYS A 109 1.16 -13.02 -7.06
N ASN A 110 0.02 -12.82 -7.69
CA ASN A 110 -0.21 -13.15 -9.10
C ASN A 110 0.02 -11.96 -10.05
N LEU A 111 0.44 -10.86 -9.53
CA LEU A 111 0.73 -9.67 -10.34
C LEU A 111 2.02 -9.80 -11.13
#